data_867c4e7a5b9bbd9becb83450a2e492ff
#
_entry.id   867c4e7a5b9bbd9becb83450a2e492ff
#
_cell.length_a   1.000
_cell.length_b   1.000
_cell.length_c   1.000
_cell.angle_alpha   90.00
_cell.angle_beta   90.00
_cell.angle_gamma   90.00
#
_symmetry.space_group_name_H-M   'P 1'
#
loop_
_entity.id
_entity.type
_entity.pdbx_description
1 polymer ?
#
loop_
_entity_poly.entity_id
_entity_poly.type
_entity_poly.pdbx_seq_one_letter_code
_entity_poly.pdbx_strand_id
1 'polypeptide(L)'
;MGCGKGEYTVGLAKRFPNKNFIGIDIKGARFWRGAKIAIEENLPNVTFIRTQIELVDYIFGKEEVSEIWITFPDPQIKYKRTKHRMTNQEFLKRYRQVLKVDGTVNLKTDSEFMHGYTLGLLHGLGIEVLYANHDVYKNEGSPKEVLEIQTFYENQYLEKGKPITFIRFKVN
;
A
#
# COMPACT_ATOMS: atom_id res chain seq x y z
N MET A 1 -1.77 4.19 1.00
CA MET A 1 -1.70 5.07 -0.20
C MET A 1 -2.69 4.57 -1.23
N GLY A 2 -3.60 5.45 -1.72
CA GLY A 2 -4.72 5.02 -2.55
C GLY A 2 -5.68 4.12 -1.79
N CYS A 3 -6.09 4.54 -0.59
CA CYS A 3 -6.77 3.67 0.38
C CYS A 3 -8.17 3.21 -0.04
N GLY A 4 -8.71 3.71 -1.15
CA GLY A 4 -10.01 3.31 -1.67
C GLY A 4 -11.13 3.45 -0.64
N LYS A 5 -11.78 2.35 -0.27
CA LYS A 5 -12.84 2.33 0.76
C LYS A 5 -12.31 2.39 2.21
N GLY A 6 -10.98 2.42 2.41
CA GLY A 6 -10.34 2.47 3.72
C GLY A 6 -10.26 1.13 4.45
N GLU A 7 -10.66 0.02 3.81
CA GLU A 7 -10.75 -1.31 4.43
C GLU A 7 -9.40 -1.76 4.99
N TYR A 8 -8.33 -1.59 4.20
CA TYR A 8 -6.99 -1.98 4.62
C TYR A 8 -6.46 -1.07 5.75
N THR A 9 -6.73 0.24 5.67
CA THR A 9 -6.33 1.21 6.72
C THR A 9 -7.00 0.87 8.06
N VAL A 10 -8.31 0.62 8.06
CA VAL A 10 -9.07 0.22 9.25
C VAL A 10 -8.62 -1.15 9.76
N GLY A 11 -8.42 -2.11 8.88
CA GLY A 11 -7.96 -3.46 9.24
C GLY A 11 -6.60 -3.45 9.94
N LEU A 12 -5.65 -2.64 9.45
CA LEU A 12 -4.36 -2.45 10.09
C LEU A 12 -4.49 -1.75 11.46
N ALA A 13 -5.33 -0.73 11.56
CA ALA A 13 -5.57 -0.01 12.80
C ALA A 13 -6.12 -0.91 13.92
N LYS A 14 -7.07 -1.79 13.58
CA LYS A 14 -7.60 -2.81 14.52
C LYS A 14 -6.54 -3.80 14.98
N ARG A 15 -5.69 -4.23 14.04
CA ARG A 15 -4.66 -5.23 14.32
C ARG A 15 -3.50 -4.68 15.15
N PHE A 16 -3.17 -3.40 14.97
CA PHE A 16 -2.02 -2.75 15.60
C PHE A 16 -2.45 -1.50 16.39
N PRO A 17 -3.11 -1.67 17.55
CA PRO A 17 -3.68 -0.55 18.32
C PRO A 17 -2.65 0.48 18.80
N ASN A 18 -1.37 0.09 18.87
CA ASN A 18 -0.26 0.97 19.29
C ASN A 18 0.41 1.72 18.12
N LYS A 19 -0.13 1.60 16.90
CA LYS A 19 0.35 2.33 15.71
C LYS A 19 -0.76 3.20 15.16
N ASN A 20 -0.40 4.37 14.61
CA ASN A 20 -1.34 5.25 13.91
C ASN A 20 -1.36 4.92 12.42
N PHE A 21 -2.54 4.96 11.81
CA PHE A 21 -2.76 4.67 10.40
C PHE A 21 -3.45 5.84 9.70
N ILE A 22 -2.90 6.22 8.55
CA ILE A 22 -3.41 7.33 7.75
C ILE A 22 -3.77 6.80 6.36
N GLY A 23 -5.06 6.80 6.03
CA GLY A 23 -5.55 6.48 4.70
C GLY A 23 -5.52 7.70 3.79
N ILE A 24 -4.85 7.60 2.63
CA ILE A 24 -4.74 8.70 1.66
C ILE A 24 -5.40 8.29 0.35
N ASP A 25 -6.32 9.11 -0.16
CA ASP A 25 -6.93 8.95 -1.48
C ASP A 25 -7.41 10.31 -2.00
N ILE A 26 -7.40 10.48 -3.32
CA ILE A 26 -7.95 11.69 -3.96
C ILE A 26 -9.49 11.72 -3.92
N LYS A 27 -10.12 10.54 -3.83
CA LYS A 27 -11.59 10.39 -3.86
C LYS A 27 -12.16 10.21 -2.45
N GLY A 28 -12.44 11.33 -1.76
CA GLY A 28 -13.03 11.35 -0.43
C GLY A 28 -14.29 10.51 -0.27
N ALA A 29 -15.16 10.49 -1.28
CA ALA A 29 -16.38 9.68 -1.29
C ALA A 29 -16.11 8.16 -1.15
N ARG A 30 -14.90 7.68 -1.47
CA ARG A 30 -14.56 6.26 -1.32
C ARG A 30 -14.22 5.92 0.12
N PHE A 31 -13.35 6.68 0.79
CA PHE A 31 -12.90 6.37 2.15
C PHE A 31 -13.87 6.84 3.25
N TRP A 32 -14.95 7.54 2.87
CA TRP A 32 -16.03 7.84 3.81
C TRP A 32 -16.51 6.61 4.58
N ARG A 33 -16.61 5.45 3.91
CA ARG A 33 -16.98 4.18 4.56
C ARG A 33 -15.98 3.78 5.64
N GLY A 34 -14.68 3.86 5.37
CA GLY A 34 -13.63 3.56 6.35
C GLY A 34 -13.66 4.53 7.52
N ALA A 35 -13.85 5.84 7.25
CA ALA A 35 -13.98 6.85 8.30
C ALA A 35 -15.22 6.61 9.18
N LYS A 36 -16.36 6.22 8.58
CA LYS A 36 -17.56 5.85 9.32
C LYS A 36 -17.31 4.67 10.25
N ILE A 37 -16.70 3.59 9.75
CA ILE A 37 -16.35 2.42 10.57
C ILE A 37 -15.42 2.81 11.72
N ALA A 38 -14.44 3.66 11.47
CA ALA A 38 -13.51 4.13 12.50
C ALA A 38 -14.21 4.86 13.65
N ILE A 39 -15.23 5.67 13.34
CA ILE A 39 -16.05 6.36 14.35
C ILE A 39 -16.96 5.38 15.09
N GLU A 40 -17.70 4.52 14.37
CA GLU A 40 -18.63 3.56 14.93
C GLU A 40 -17.95 2.54 15.86
N GLU A 41 -16.72 2.17 15.55
CA GLU A 41 -15.94 1.21 16.34
C GLU A 41 -14.96 1.89 17.32
N ASN A 42 -15.00 3.23 17.46
CA ASN A 42 -14.15 4.00 18.36
C ASN A 42 -12.64 3.69 18.15
N LEU A 43 -12.17 3.72 16.90
CA LEU A 43 -10.75 3.51 16.59
C LEU A 43 -9.99 4.85 16.66
N PRO A 44 -9.21 5.12 17.72
CA PRO A 44 -8.54 6.42 17.90
C PRO A 44 -7.30 6.58 17.05
N ASN A 45 -6.80 5.47 16.47
CA ASN A 45 -5.53 5.37 15.79
C ASN A 45 -5.65 5.34 14.26
N VAL A 46 -6.77 5.81 13.71
CA VAL A 46 -6.98 5.88 12.25
C VAL A 46 -7.54 7.23 11.83
N THR A 47 -7.00 7.76 10.73
CA THR A 47 -7.53 8.97 10.09
C THR A 47 -7.43 8.88 8.58
N PHE A 48 -8.08 9.79 7.86
CA PHE A 48 -8.08 9.84 6.40
C PHE A 48 -7.79 11.24 5.90
N ILE A 49 -6.96 11.33 4.85
CA ILE A 49 -6.58 12.57 4.20
C ILE A 49 -7.00 12.51 2.73
N ARG A 50 -7.77 13.51 2.29
CA ARG A 50 -8.13 13.67 0.88
C ARG A 50 -7.08 14.53 0.19
N THR A 51 -6.21 13.89 -0.59
CA THR A 51 -5.18 14.59 -1.36
C THR A 51 -4.64 13.72 -2.50
N GLN A 52 -3.83 14.32 -3.36
CA GLN A 52 -3.05 13.60 -4.36
C GLN A 52 -1.87 12.89 -3.67
N ILE A 53 -1.62 11.64 -4.05
CA ILE A 53 -0.55 10.83 -3.45
C ILE A 53 0.83 11.39 -3.79
N GLU A 54 0.93 12.08 -4.91
CA GLU A 54 2.13 12.80 -5.35
C GLU A 54 2.61 13.87 -4.37
N LEU A 55 1.74 14.29 -3.43
CA LEU A 55 2.04 15.30 -2.41
C LEU A 55 2.49 14.71 -1.07
N VAL A 56 2.80 13.42 -1.01
CA VAL A 56 3.15 12.74 0.26
C VAL A 56 4.32 13.40 0.99
N ASP A 57 5.31 13.88 0.25
CA ASP A 57 6.49 14.57 0.76
C ASP A 57 6.24 16.03 1.19
N TYR A 58 5.03 16.56 0.94
CA TYR A 58 4.55 17.84 1.48
C TYR A 58 3.65 17.68 2.71
N ILE A 59 3.13 16.47 2.94
CA ILE A 59 2.19 16.16 4.03
C ILE A 59 2.93 15.66 5.25
N PHE A 60 3.96 14.83 5.03
CA PHE A 60 4.75 14.22 6.08
C PHE A 60 6.15 14.83 6.13
N GLY A 61 6.63 15.02 7.35
CA GLY A 61 8.00 15.42 7.61
C GLY A 61 9.01 14.29 7.35
N LYS A 62 10.29 14.65 7.39
CA LYS A 62 11.39 13.70 7.27
C LYS A 62 11.33 12.65 8.37
N GLU A 63 11.46 11.39 8.01
CA GLU A 63 11.47 10.24 8.95
C GLU A 63 10.23 10.13 9.84
N GLU A 64 9.09 10.65 9.41
CA GLU A 64 7.84 10.61 10.16
C GLU A 64 7.08 9.27 9.97
N VAL A 65 7.21 8.65 8.80
CA VAL A 65 6.47 7.45 8.40
C VAL A 65 7.31 6.20 8.62
N SER A 66 6.77 5.18 9.29
CA SER A 66 7.46 3.90 9.46
C SER A 66 7.13 2.87 8.38
N GLU A 67 5.91 2.93 7.83
CA GLU A 67 5.46 1.96 6.81
C GLU A 67 4.55 2.64 5.79
N ILE A 68 4.74 2.32 4.51
CA ILE A 68 3.84 2.71 3.43
C ILE A 68 3.18 1.46 2.87
N TRP A 69 1.85 1.45 2.84
CA TRP A 69 1.04 0.39 2.24
C TRP A 69 0.40 0.89 0.95
N ILE A 70 0.63 0.16 -0.14
CA ILE A 70 0.06 0.37 -1.47
C ILE A 70 -0.75 -0.88 -1.79
N THR A 71 -2.08 -0.75 -1.75
CA THR A 71 -2.97 -1.90 -1.93
C THR A 71 -3.84 -1.72 -3.16
N PHE A 72 -3.74 -2.65 -4.09
CA PHE A 72 -4.49 -2.68 -5.35
C PHE A 72 -4.45 -1.36 -6.14
N PRO A 73 -3.25 -0.79 -6.37
CA PRO A 73 -3.10 0.40 -7.20
C PRO A 73 -3.46 0.10 -8.65
N ASP A 74 -3.91 1.14 -9.38
CA ASP A 74 -4.01 1.02 -10.83
C ASP A 74 -2.61 0.73 -11.42
N PRO A 75 -2.42 -0.39 -12.14
CA PRO A 75 -1.09 -0.80 -12.63
C PRO A 75 -0.52 0.11 -13.71
N GLN A 76 -1.33 1.01 -14.30
CA GLN A 76 -0.89 1.99 -15.30
C GLN A 76 -0.04 1.34 -16.41
N ILE A 77 -0.56 0.28 -17.05
CA ILE A 77 0.19 -0.61 -17.98
C ILE A 77 0.83 0.16 -19.14
N LYS A 78 0.12 1.16 -19.70
CA LYS A 78 0.61 1.92 -20.86
C LYS A 78 1.90 2.67 -20.51
N TYR A 79 2.93 2.62 -21.38
CA TYR A 79 4.22 3.28 -21.16
C TYR A 79 4.09 4.77 -20.81
N LYS A 80 3.27 5.53 -21.54
CA LYS A 80 3.00 6.96 -21.26
C LYS A 80 2.42 7.23 -19.86
N ARG A 81 1.93 6.21 -19.18
CA ARG A 81 1.39 6.27 -17.81
C ARG A 81 2.37 5.87 -16.72
N THR A 82 3.62 5.51 -17.05
CA THR A 82 4.65 5.07 -16.09
C THR A 82 4.81 6.03 -14.91
N LYS A 83 4.72 7.34 -15.17
CA LYS A 83 4.82 8.37 -14.13
C LYS A 83 3.73 8.29 -13.04
N HIS A 84 2.64 7.58 -13.28
CA HIS A 84 1.54 7.40 -12.32
C HIS A 84 1.61 6.05 -11.58
N ARG A 85 2.58 5.18 -11.87
CA ARG A 85 2.78 3.95 -11.09
C ARG A 85 3.31 4.30 -9.72
N MET A 86 2.60 3.87 -8.68
CA MET A 86 2.93 4.22 -7.30
C MET A 86 4.25 3.63 -6.78
N THR A 87 4.91 2.78 -7.56
CA THR A 87 6.26 2.24 -7.29
C THR A 87 7.29 2.69 -8.31
N ASN A 88 7.02 3.73 -9.12
CA ASN A 88 8.03 4.26 -10.02
C ASN A 88 9.15 5.00 -9.25
N GLN A 89 10.25 5.29 -9.93
CA GLN A 89 11.43 5.90 -9.32
C GLN A 89 11.15 7.23 -8.62
N GLU A 90 10.24 8.07 -9.17
CA GLU A 90 9.90 9.37 -8.56
C GLU A 90 9.09 9.18 -7.27
N PHE A 91 8.16 8.22 -7.23
CA PHE A 91 7.47 7.86 -5.99
C PHE A 91 8.43 7.27 -4.94
N LEU A 92 9.38 6.41 -5.35
CA LEU A 92 10.38 5.87 -4.42
C LEU A 92 11.25 6.98 -3.80
N LYS A 93 11.62 8.02 -4.59
CA LYS A 93 12.33 9.20 -4.06
C LYS A 93 11.51 9.94 -3.00
N ARG A 94 10.20 10.16 -3.24
CA ARG A 94 9.30 10.80 -2.28
C ARG A 94 9.14 9.95 -1.01
N TYR A 95 8.98 8.64 -1.16
CA TYR A 95 8.88 7.74 0.00
C TYR A 95 10.14 7.76 0.86
N ARG A 96 11.32 7.82 0.24
CA ARG A 96 12.60 7.95 0.94
C ARG A 96 12.68 9.21 1.82
N GLN A 97 12.07 10.30 1.40
CA GLN A 97 12.08 11.55 2.18
C GLN A 97 11.27 11.44 3.47
N VAL A 98 10.16 10.73 3.45
CA VAL A 98 9.22 10.66 4.59
C VAL A 98 9.41 9.42 5.46
N LEU A 99 9.99 8.34 4.91
CA LEU A 99 10.22 7.10 5.64
C LEU A 99 11.39 7.22 6.63
N LYS A 100 11.21 6.59 7.78
CA LYS A 100 12.31 6.33 8.73
C LYS A 100 13.41 5.49 8.07
N VAL A 101 14.60 5.49 8.65
CA VAL A 101 15.76 4.72 8.15
C VAL A 101 15.42 3.24 7.91
N ASP A 102 14.69 2.62 8.83
CA ASP A 102 14.23 1.23 8.71
C ASP A 102 12.80 1.10 8.15
N GLY A 103 12.29 2.17 7.58
CA GLY A 103 10.94 2.22 7.04
C GLY A 103 10.76 1.33 5.82
N THR A 104 9.57 0.74 5.67
CA THR A 104 9.27 -0.21 4.61
C THR A 104 8.14 0.25 3.71
N VAL A 105 8.20 -0.19 2.45
CA VAL A 105 7.10 -0.07 1.49
C VAL A 105 6.53 -1.46 1.24
N ASN A 106 5.21 -1.57 1.28
CA ASN A 106 4.44 -2.79 1.11
C ASN A 106 3.52 -2.63 -0.11
N LEU A 107 3.70 -3.45 -1.13
CA LEU A 107 2.83 -3.51 -2.30
C LEU A 107 2.04 -4.81 -2.28
N LYS A 108 0.71 -4.73 -2.25
CA LYS A 108 -0.22 -5.86 -2.42
C LYS A 108 -1.09 -5.61 -3.64
N THR A 109 -1.11 -6.54 -4.61
CA THR A 109 -1.83 -6.33 -5.88
C THR A 109 -2.20 -7.64 -6.57
N ASP A 110 -3.28 -7.62 -7.38
CA ASP A 110 -3.66 -8.68 -8.32
C ASP A 110 -2.94 -8.57 -9.67
N SER A 111 -2.16 -7.51 -9.87
CA SER A 111 -1.48 -7.23 -11.13
C SER A 111 -0.08 -7.83 -11.15
N GLU A 112 0.08 -8.96 -11.86
CA GLU A 112 1.39 -9.57 -12.12
C GLU A 112 2.34 -8.61 -12.83
N PHE A 113 1.80 -7.75 -13.72
CA PHE A 113 2.57 -6.69 -14.36
C PHE A 113 3.17 -5.72 -13.34
N MET A 114 2.35 -5.23 -12.39
CA MET A 114 2.81 -4.28 -11.36
C MET A 114 3.84 -4.92 -10.43
N HIS A 115 3.63 -6.19 -10.07
CA HIS A 115 4.57 -6.99 -9.29
C HIS A 115 5.92 -7.12 -10.00
N GLY A 116 5.95 -7.62 -11.24
CA GLY A 116 7.16 -7.80 -12.02
C GLY A 116 7.88 -6.48 -12.32
N TYR A 117 7.12 -5.42 -12.69
CA TYR A 117 7.66 -4.08 -12.89
C TYR A 117 8.37 -3.57 -11.63
N THR A 118 7.74 -3.73 -10.47
CA THR A 118 8.31 -3.27 -9.19
C THR A 118 9.57 -4.03 -8.85
N LEU A 119 9.57 -5.36 -8.93
CA LEU A 119 10.78 -6.16 -8.67
C LEU A 119 11.94 -5.80 -9.61
N GLY A 120 11.66 -5.67 -10.92
CA GLY A 120 12.67 -5.29 -11.90
C GLY A 120 13.27 -3.90 -11.62
N LEU A 121 12.43 -2.93 -11.25
CA LEU A 121 12.89 -1.59 -10.88
C LEU A 121 13.74 -1.61 -9.60
N LEU A 122 13.30 -2.31 -8.55
CA LEU A 122 14.03 -2.41 -7.28
C LEU A 122 15.41 -3.05 -7.50
N HIS A 123 15.47 -4.15 -8.28
CA HIS A 123 16.71 -4.82 -8.64
C HIS A 123 17.65 -3.86 -9.39
N GLY A 124 17.15 -3.16 -10.42
CA GLY A 124 17.93 -2.20 -11.20
C GLY A 124 18.47 -1.01 -10.41
N LEU A 125 17.82 -0.65 -9.30
CA LEU A 125 18.25 0.41 -8.39
C LEU A 125 19.06 -0.08 -7.18
N GLY A 126 19.31 -1.38 -7.06
CA GLY A 126 20.00 -1.98 -5.90
C GLY A 126 19.23 -1.84 -4.59
N ILE A 127 17.90 -1.74 -4.66
CA ILE A 127 17.03 -1.61 -3.48
C ILE A 127 16.75 -2.98 -2.88
N GLU A 128 16.89 -3.10 -1.55
CA GLU A 128 16.71 -4.35 -0.82
C GLU A 128 15.23 -4.79 -0.81
N VAL A 129 14.96 -5.98 -1.35
CA VAL A 129 13.67 -6.65 -1.25
C VAL A 129 13.70 -7.58 -0.03
N LEU A 130 12.90 -7.26 0.98
CA LEU A 130 12.81 -8.03 2.22
C LEU A 130 11.95 -9.28 2.07
N TYR A 131 10.92 -9.21 1.24
CA TYR A 131 9.99 -10.31 0.99
C TYR A 131 9.28 -10.10 -0.34
N ALA A 132 9.11 -11.16 -1.12
CA ALA A 132 8.31 -11.17 -2.33
C ALA A 132 7.56 -12.50 -2.48
N ASN A 133 6.28 -12.44 -2.80
CA ASN A 133 5.43 -13.60 -3.04
C ASN A 133 4.46 -13.31 -4.19
N HIS A 134 4.41 -14.20 -5.17
CA HIS A 134 3.56 -14.04 -6.36
C HIS A 134 2.14 -14.64 -6.19
N ASP A 135 1.88 -15.38 -5.12
CA ASP A 135 0.54 -15.83 -4.72
C ASP A 135 0.50 -16.05 -3.20
N VAL A 136 0.07 -15.01 -2.47
CA VAL A 136 0.11 -15.00 -1.00
C VAL A 136 -0.78 -16.06 -0.35
N TYR A 137 -1.79 -16.54 -1.06
CA TYR A 137 -2.74 -17.52 -0.52
C TYR A 137 -2.35 -18.96 -0.83
N LYS A 138 -1.56 -19.20 -1.89
CA LYS A 138 -1.07 -20.55 -2.22
C LYS A 138 0.30 -20.86 -1.64
N ASN A 139 1.14 -19.83 -1.51
CA ASN A 139 2.50 -19.99 -1.03
C ASN A 139 2.60 -19.67 0.47
N GLU A 140 3.30 -20.50 1.21
CA GLU A 140 3.52 -20.32 2.65
C GLU A 140 4.41 -19.10 2.97
N GLY A 141 4.37 -18.65 4.24
CA GLY A 141 5.26 -17.61 4.76
C GLY A 141 4.77 -16.17 4.56
N SER A 142 3.58 -15.97 4.01
CA SER A 142 3.01 -14.61 3.90
C SER A 142 2.68 -14.01 5.27
N PRO A 143 2.95 -12.70 5.49
CA PRO A 143 2.59 -12.03 6.74
C PRO A 143 1.10 -12.14 7.02
N LYS A 144 0.74 -12.32 8.30
CA LYS A 144 -0.67 -12.50 8.70
C LYS A 144 -1.56 -11.33 8.29
N GLU A 145 -1.07 -10.09 8.42
CA GLU A 145 -1.81 -8.88 8.00
C GLU A 145 -2.08 -8.83 6.49
N VAL A 146 -1.27 -9.52 5.69
CA VAL A 146 -1.48 -9.64 4.23
C VAL A 146 -2.60 -10.64 3.92
N LEU A 147 -2.71 -11.72 4.71
CA LEU A 147 -3.72 -12.77 4.52
C LEU A 147 -5.08 -12.42 5.12
N GLU A 148 -5.08 -11.82 6.31
CA GLU A 148 -6.29 -11.61 7.11
C GLU A 148 -7.07 -10.34 6.74
N ILE A 149 -6.37 -9.30 6.24
CA ILE A 149 -7.03 -8.07 5.80
C ILE A 149 -7.33 -8.17 4.30
N GLN A 150 -8.58 -8.48 3.98
CA GLN A 150 -9.05 -8.57 2.60
C GLN A 150 -9.91 -7.35 2.24
N THR A 151 -9.67 -6.80 1.05
CA THR A 151 -10.51 -5.73 0.51
C THR A 151 -11.65 -6.27 -0.34
N PHE A 152 -12.67 -5.47 -0.57
CA PHE A 152 -13.74 -5.80 -1.49
C PHE A 152 -13.24 -6.19 -2.89
N TYR A 153 -12.27 -5.45 -3.42
CA TYR A 153 -11.68 -5.76 -4.72
C TYR A 153 -10.87 -7.06 -4.70
N GLU A 154 -10.16 -7.32 -3.62
CA GLU A 154 -9.40 -8.55 -3.45
C GLU A 154 -10.30 -9.79 -3.51
N ASN A 155 -11.42 -9.76 -2.80
CA ASN A 155 -12.38 -10.86 -2.84
C ASN A 155 -12.90 -11.11 -4.27
N GLN A 156 -13.19 -10.06 -5.04
CA GLN A 156 -13.58 -10.20 -6.44
C GLN A 156 -12.48 -10.80 -7.33
N TYR A 157 -11.21 -10.56 -7.03
CA TYR A 157 -10.09 -11.15 -7.77
C TYR A 157 -9.89 -12.61 -7.39
N LEU A 158 -10.01 -12.96 -6.11
CA LEU A 158 -9.95 -14.34 -5.62
C LEU A 158 -11.07 -15.20 -6.21
N GLU A 159 -12.30 -14.68 -6.29
CA GLU A 159 -13.43 -15.35 -6.94
C GLU A 159 -13.16 -15.66 -8.43
N LYS A 160 -12.35 -14.84 -9.09
CA LYS A 160 -11.90 -15.02 -10.48
C LYS A 160 -10.66 -15.91 -10.61
N GLY A 161 -10.18 -16.49 -9.51
CA GLY A 161 -8.97 -17.31 -9.48
C GLY A 161 -7.66 -16.57 -9.74
N LYS A 162 -7.64 -15.23 -9.60
CA LYS A 162 -6.42 -14.45 -9.77
C LYS A 162 -5.51 -14.58 -8.57
N PRO A 163 -4.19 -14.74 -8.77
CA PRO A 163 -3.23 -14.68 -7.67
C PRO A 163 -3.18 -13.27 -7.09
N ILE A 164 -2.97 -13.19 -5.79
CA ILE A 164 -2.66 -11.93 -5.11
C ILE A 164 -1.18 -11.94 -4.76
N THR A 165 -0.48 -10.92 -5.22
CA THR A 165 0.97 -10.79 -5.06
C THR A 165 1.31 -9.82 -3.94
N PHE A 166 2.49 -9.98 -3.34
CA PHE A 166 2.97 -9.09 -2.29
C PHE A 166 4.48 -8.88 -2.38
N ILE A 167 4.93 -7.64 -2.16
CA ILE A 167 6.35 -7.26 -2.05
C ILE A 167 6.51 -6.35 -0.84
N ARG A 168 7.53 -6.59 -0.02
CA ARG A 168 8.00 -5.70 1.04
C ARG A 168 9.44 -5.34 0.77
N PHE A 169 9.79 -4.06 0.78
CA PHE A 169 11.13 -3.57 0.48
C PHE A 169 11.49 -2.29 1.25
N LYS A 170 12.77 -1.99 1.36
CA LYS A 170 13.31 -0.74 1.93
C LYS A 170 13.73 0.19 0.79
N VAL A 171 13.52 1.50 0.96
CA VAL A 171 13.95 2.52 -0.02
C VAL A 171 15.15 3.35 0.43
N ASN A 172 15.60 3.13 1.68
CA ASN A 172 16.77 3.81 2.27
C ASN A 172 17.99 2.90 2.25
#